data_8900f2f371e2d45e8464c5697674262a
#
_entry.id   8900f2f371e2d45e8464c5697674262a
#
_cell.length_a   1.000
_cell.length_b   1.000
_cell.length_c   1.000
_cell.angle_alpha   90.00
_cell.angle_beta   90.00
_cell.angle_gamma   90.00
#
_symmetry.space_group_name_H-M   'P 1'
#
loop_
_entity.id
_entity.type
_entity.pdbx_description
1 polymer ?
#
loop_
_entity_poly.entity_id
_entity_poly.type
_entity_poly.pdbx_seq_one_letter_code
_entity_poly.pdbx_strand_id
1 'polypeptide(L)'
;MTVLSVVIPAYNEENGIAEIAERVLSVKESLKESGVEDLELLVVDDGSGDNTAAVAGGIDGVRLIRHEKNRGYGAALKTGFSKANGELIGFLDADGTYPPEYFPQLCQKALNGSELVIGTRLSGTDSKMPLTRRVGNFFFATLLTILGRQKVSDSASGMRVFKRSILERIYPLPDGLNLTPVMSTRAVHEGIKMAEVPIPYDERVGNSKLSVVRDGTLFLQSMVWTVLTYNPVRILGIIGLIGILFALAVAIALIVARAQGVTSLGPWGVSAIYAAMVAGITGISVFALGSTFNYLVSLFYKEPIRQGLFGKPIFNPSLDHYFGWIGLGAVVAGLLLGGVSTVLGVSGWEIARLWLYLLGSAMFILVGVQLIIYWILMRVLEELSQRGEMTRKDMGLPAGS
;
A
#
# COMPACT_ATOMS: atom_id res chain seq x y z
N MET A 1 -14.65 -21.84 23.43
CA MET A 1 -13.27 -22.31 23.68
C MET A 1 -12.36 -21.63 22.68
N THR A 2 -11.49 -20.72 23.14
CA THR A 2 -10.55 -20.02 22.26
C THR A 2 -9.37 -20.93 21.93
N VAL A 3 -9.18 -21.27 20.67
CA VAL A 3 -8.09 -22.11 20.18
C VAL A 3 -7.15 -21.27 19.34
N LEU A 4 -5.84 -21.41 19.55
CA LEU A 4 -4.80 -20.87 18.69
C LEU A 4 -4.34 -21.95 17.70
N SER A 5 -4.49 -21.70 16.39
CA SER A 5 -3.84 -22.52 15.37
C SER A 5 -2.54 -21.84 14.93
N VAL A 6 -1.40 -22.46 15.19
CA VAL A 6 -0.09 -21.98 14.73
C VAL A 6 0.30 -22.68 13.44
N VAL A 7 0.66 -21.90 12.43
CA VAL A 7 1.10 -22.39 11.11
C VAL A 7 2.60 -22.14 10.96
N ILE A 8 3.37 -23.20 10.67
CA ILE A 8 4.79 -23.14 10.33
C ILE A 8 4.95 -23.54 8.86
N PRO A 9 5.26 -22.61 7.94
CA PRO A 9 5.62 -22.97 6.57
C PRO A 9 7.06 -23.49 6.56
N ALA A 10 7.28 -24.65 5.97
CA ALA A 10 8.59 -25.30 5.91
C ALA A 10 8.96 -25.66 4.47
N TYR A 11 10.21 -25.38 4.08
CA TYR A 11 10.78 -25.81 2.80
C TYR A 11 12.27 -26.03 2.93
N ASN A 12 12.72 -27.29 2.91
CA ASN A 12 14.09 -27.72 3.16
C ASN A 12 14.62 -27.15 4.48
N GLU A 13 13.95 -27.52 5.58
CA GLU A 13 14.25 -27.07 6.96
C GLU A 13 14.41 -28.30 7.90
N GLU A 14 14.93 -29.44 7.39
CA GLU A 14 15.08 -30.68 8.17
C GLU A 14 15.85 -30.52 9.47
N ASN A 15 16.79 -29.55 9.53
CA ASN A 15 17.64 -29.32 10.71
C ASN A 15 16.99 -28.40 11.77
N GLY A 16 15.96 -27.63 11.44
CA GLY A 16 15.34 -26.66 12.34
C GLY A 16 13.90 -26.98 12.73
N ILE A 17 13.18 -27.75 11.87
CA ILE A 17 11.74 -27.93 12.03
C ILE A 17 11.37 -28.67 13.34
N ALA A 18 12.18 -29.60 13.81
CA ALA A 18 11.90 -30.31 15.06
C ALA A 18 11.94 -29.37 16.26
N GLU A 19 13.04 -28.63 16.40
CA GLU A 19 13.25 -27.70 17.50
C GLU A 19 12.14 -26.66 17.59
N ILE A 20 11.80 -26.01 16.46
CA ILE A 20 10.79 -24.96 16.46
C ILE A 20 9.38 -25.51 16.74
N ALA A 21 9.05 -26.70 16.22
CA ALA A 21 7.76 -27.34 16.49
C ALA A 21 7.61 -27.72 17.98
N GLU A 22 8.64 -28.31 18.59
CA GLU A 22 8.64 -28.67 20.01
C GLU A 22 8.54 -27.41 20.90
N ARG A 23 9.27 -26.33 20.56
CA ARG A 23 9.15 -25.05 21.26
C ARG A 23 7.75 -24.46 21.17
N VAL A 24 7.09 -24.53 19.99
CA VAL A 24 5.68 -24.10 19.87
C VAL A 24 4.76 -24.95 20.71
N LEU A 25 4.94 -26.27 20.75
CA LEU A 25 4.10 -27.15 21.58
C LEU A 25 4.33 -26.88 23.08
N SER A 26 5.53 -26.52 23.49
CA SER A 26 5.88 -26.24 24.89
C SER A 26 5.15 -25.02 25.48
N VAL A 27 4.71 -24.05 24.64
CA VAL A 27 4.00 -22.85 25.13
C VAL A 27 2.53 -23.10 25.49
N LYS A 28 2.03 -24.32 25.30
CA LYS A 28 0.60 -24.66 25.51
C LYS A 28 0.08 -24.28 26.90
N GLU A 29 0.86 -24.52 27.95
CA GLU A 29 0.45 -24.17 29.31
C GLU A 29 0.43 -22.65 29.54
N SER A 30 1.43 -21.93 29.04
CA SER A 30 1.47 -20.46 29.14
C SER A 30 0.37 -19.78 28.32
N LEU A 31 -0.13 -20.42 27.26
CA LEU A 31 -1.28 -19.94 26.50
C LEU A 31 -2.57 -19.96 27.30
N LYS A 32 -2.77 -20.95 28.19
CA LYS A 32 -3.95 -21.00 29.07
C LYS A 32 -4.03 -19.80 30.01
N GLU A 33 -2.89 -19.34 30.53
CA GLU A 33 -2.81 -18.15 31.37
C GLU A 33 -3.20 -16.87 30.61
N SER A 34 -3.03 -16.85 29.29
CA SER A 34 -3.42 -15.74 28.42
C SER A 34 -4.85 -15.81 27.90
N GLY A 35 -5.62 -16.85 28.28
CA GLY A 35 -7.02 -17.03 27.89
C GLY A 35 -7.23 -17.86 26.61
N VAL A 36 -6.20 -18.58 26.16
CA VAL A 36 -6.26 -19.53 25.04
C VAL A 36 -6.31 -20.94 25.61
N GLU A 37 -7.37 -21.68 25.35
CA GLU A 37 -7.64 -22.97 26.00
C GLU A 37 -6.91 -24.14 25.34
N ASP A 38 -6.66 -24.06 24.03
CA ASP A 38 -5.97 -25.12 23.29
C ASP A 38 -5.09 -24.58 22.16
N LEU A 39 -4.12 -25.40 21.75
CA LEU A 39 -3.14 -25.14 20.71
C LEU A 39 -3.20 -26.21 19.63
N GLU A 40 -3.43 -25.81 18.40
CA GLU A 40 -3.28 -26.64 17.19
C GLU A 40 -2.00 -26.21 16.46
N LEU A 41 -1.08 -27.14 16.19
CA LEU A 41 0.13 -26.88 15.42
C LEU A 41 0.05 -27.51 14.04
N LEU A 42 0.10 -26.67 13.00
CA LEU A 42 0.13 -27.09 11.61
C LEU A 42 1.51 -26.80 11.02
N VAL A 43 2.18 -27.83 10.53
CA VAL A 43 3.38 -27.67 9.70
C VAL A 43 2.97 -27.88 8.24
N VAL A 44 3.25 -26.89 7.40
CA VAL A 44 2.98 -27.00 5.95
C VAL A 44 4.30 -27.15 5.22
N ASP A 45 4.60 -28.39 4.81
CA ASP A 45 5.75 -28.72 3.98
C ASP A 45 5.46 -28.30 2.53
N ASP A 46 6.18 -27.30 2.05
CA ASP A 46 5.99 -26.73 0.71
C ASP A 46 6.78 -27.52 -0.37
N GLY A 47 6.66 -28.85 -0.35
CA GLY A 47 7.29 -29.72 -1.33
C GLY A 47 8.81 -29.82 -1.14
N SER A 48 9.29 -30.02 0.10
CA SER A 48 10.70 -30.21 0.43
C SER A 48 11.29 -31.43 -0.29
N GLY A 49 12.56 -31.29 -0.66
CA GLY A 49 13.36 -32.36 -1.23
C GLY A 49 14.23 -33.13 -0.22
N ASP A 50 14.28 -32.64 1.03
CA ASP A 50 14.97 -33.22 2.17
C ASP A 50 14.02 -33.98 3.10
N ASN A 51 14.48 -34.30 4.32
CA ASN A 51 13.68 -35.02 5.31
C ASN A 51 12.69 -34.17 6.12
N THR A 52 12.47 -32.89 5.76
CA THR A 52 11.59 -31.96 6.50
C THR A 52 10.22 -32.58 6.82
N ALA A 53 9.55 -33.15 5.80
CA ALA A 53 8.23 -33.76 5.98
C ALA A 53 8.25 -34.97 6.92
N ALA A 54 9.27 -35.83 6.81
CA ALA A 54 9.41 -37.00 7.66
C ALA A 54 9.66 -36.60 9.12
N VAL A 55 10.53 -35.60 9.35
CA VAL A 55 10.84 -35.07 10.69
C VAL A 55 9.59 -34.45 11.31
N ALA A 56 8.91 -33.53 10.60
CA ALA A 56 7.71 -32.88 11.10
C ALA A 56 6.56 -33.86 11.38
N GLY A 57 6.37 -34.86 10.52
CA GLY A 57 5.33 -35.88 10.68
C GLY A 57 5.58 -36.87 11.82
N GLY A 58 6.81 -36.96 12.33
CA GLY A 58 7.18 -37.78 13.49
C GLY A 58 6.96 -37.14 14.85
N ILE A 59 6.57 -35.85 14.90
CA ILE A 59 6.39 -35.10 16.15
C ILE A 59 4.95 -35.21 16.61
N ASP A 60 4.74 -35.74 17.82
CA ASP A 60 3.43 -35.83 18.43
C ASP A 60 2.80 -34.44 18.62
N GLY A 61 1.54 -34.29 18.21
CA GLY A 61 0.82 -33.00 18.30
C GLY A 61 1.00 -32.09 17.08
N VAL A 62 1.80 -32.50 16.08
CA VAL A 62 1.93 -31.79 14.80
C VAL A 62 0.95 -32.35 13.77
N ARG A 63 0.20 -31.48 13.13
CA ARG A 63 -0.61 -31.80 11.95
C ARG A 63 0.17 -31.40 10.70
N LEU A 64 0.78 -32.38 10.03
CA LEU A 64 1.52 -32.17 8.80
C LEU A 64 0.57 -32.04 7.60
N ILE A 65 0.79 -31.02 6.79
CA ILE A 65 0.16 -30.81 5.48
C ILE A 65 1.28 -30.72 4.45
N ARG A 66 1.16 -31.44 3.34
CA ARG A 66 2.23 -31.49 2.34
C ARG A 66 1.75 -31.02 0.97
N HIS A 67 2.52 -30.14 0.32
CA HIS A 67 2.38 -29.80 -1.09
C HIS A 67 3.17 -30.81 -1.97
N GLU A 68 2.64 -31.14 -3.11
CA GLU A 68 3.35 -32.03 -4.06
C GLU A 68 4.61 -31.38 -4.65
N LYS A 69 4.62 -30.04 -4.74
CA LYS A 69 5.73 -29.20 -5.22
C LYS A 69 5.76 -27.88 -4.53
N ASN A 70 6.89 -27.21 -4.56
CA ASN A 70 7.02 -25.86 -4.02
C ASN A 70 6.06 -24.90 -4.70
N ARG A 71 5.24 -24.22 -3.89
CA ARG A 71 4.24 -23.22 -4.29
C ARG A 71 4.55 -21.82 -3.75
N GLY A 72 5.51 -21.73 -2.85
CA GLY A 72 5.98 -20.50 -2.20
C GLY A 72 5.47 -20.31 -0.77
N TYR A 73 6.23 -19.51 -0.04
CA TYR A 73 6.01 -19.22 1.38
C TYR A 73 4.56 -18.79 1.70
N GLY A 74 4.04 -17.84 0.92
CA GLY A 74 2.67 -17.37 1.10
C GLY A 74 1.63 -18.44 0.78
N ALA A 75 1.89 -19.31 -0.20
CA ALA A 75 0.99 -20.41 -0.53
C ALA A 75 0.93 -21.44 0.61
N ALA A 76 2.07 -21.75 1.24
CA ALA A 76 2.13 -22.61 2.41
C ALA A 76 1.34 -22.01 3.59
N LEU A 77 1.55 -20.75 3.90
CA LEU A 77 0.78 -20.03 4.94
C LEU A 77 -0.73 -20.05 4.64
N LYS A 78 -1.15 -19.72 3.40
CA LYS A 78 -2.56 -19.73 3.03
C LYS A 78 -3.19 -21.12 3.15
N THR A 79 -2.45 -22.17 2.80
CA THR A 79 -2.90 -23.55 3.00
C THR A 79 -3.09 -23.84 4.49
N GLY A 80 -2.14 -23.44 5.33
CA GLY A 80 -2.28 -23.55 6.79
C GLY A 80 -3.47 -22.76 7.33
N PHE A 81 -3.65 -21.51 6.93
CA PHE A 81 -4.79 -20.68 7.37
C PHE A 81 -6.15 -21.30 6.99
N SER A 82 -6.24 -21.90 5.81
CA SER A 82 -7.47 -22.55 5.36
C SER A 82 -7.79 -23.86 6.11
N LYS A 83 -6.76 -24.53 6.65
CA LYS A 83 -6.88 -25.80 7.37
C LYS A 83 -6.87 -25.65 8.89
N ALA A 84 -6.53 -24.47 9.39
CA ALA A 84 -6.57 -24.13 10.80
C ALA A 84 -8.02 -24.22 11.33
N ASN A 85 -8.21 -24.63 12.57
CA ASN A 85 -9.53 -24.73 13.22
C ASN A 85 -9.75 -23.63 14.26
N GLY A 86 -8.67 -23.04 14.81
CA GLY A 86 -8.71 -22.04 15.85
C GLY A 86 -9.38 -20.72 15.47
N GLU A 87 -9.93 -20.04 16.43
CA GLU A 87 -10.46 -18.67 16.30
C GLU A 87 -9.33 -17.65 16.11
N LEU A 88 -8.20 -17.91 16.78
CA LEU A 88 -6.95 -17.22 16.57
C LEU A 88 -6.05 -18.04 15.65
N ILE A 89 -5.42 -17.37 14.71
CA ILE A 89 -4.42 -17.97 13.82
C ILE A 89 -3.10 -17.25 14.07
N GLY A 90 -2.06 -18.03 14.36
CA GLY A 90 -0.70 -17.57 14.46
C GLY A 90 0.17 -18.17 13.37
N PHE A 91 1.29 -17.56 13.06
CA PHE A 91 2.34 -18.17 12.27
C PHE A 91 3.71 -17.66 12.67
N LEU A 92 4.74 -18.45 12.40
CA LEU A 92 6.14 -18.07 12.52
C LEU A 92 6.99 -18.86 11.52
N ASP A 93 8.19 -18.33 11.23
CA ASP A 93 9.12 -18.99 10.31
C ASP A 93 9.78 -20.22 10.96
N ALA A 94 10.09 -21.24 10.15
CA ALA A 94 10.69 -22.50 10.61
C ALA A 94 12.18 -22.38 10.99
N ASP A 95 12.82 -21.22 10.78
CA ASP A 95 14.27 -21.02 10.86
C ASP A 95 14.80 -20.66 12.26
N GLY A 96 13.96 -20.74 13.27
CA GLY A 96 14.34 -20.48 14.67
C GLY A 96 14.55 -19.00 15.04
N THR A 97 14.37 -18.07 14.09
CA THR A 97 14.62 -16.63 14.34
C THR A 97 13.57 -15.97 15.23
N TYR A 98 12.40 -16.56 15.36
CA TYR A 98 11.27 -16.04 16.14
C TYR A 98 11.04 -16.88 17.38
N PRO A 99 10.86 -16.23 18.57
CA PRO A 99 10.62 -16.92 19.84
C PRO A 99 9.14 -17.28 20.02
N PRO A 100 8.73 -18.57 19.95
CA PRO A 100 7.35 -18.99 20.17
C PRO A 100 6.82 -18.62 21.55
N GLU A 101 7.69 -18.43 22.52
CA GLU A 101 7.42 -18.06 23.91
C GLU A 101 6.67 -16.72 24.03
N TYR A 102 6.61 -15.93 22.96
CA TYR A 102 5.86 -14.68 22.88
C TYR A 102 4.41 -14.85 22.37
N PHE A 103 4.02 -16.05 21.91
CA PHE A 103 2.62 -16.27 21.52
C PHE A 103 1.61 -15.92 22.61
N PRO A 104 1.81 -16.25 23.91
CA PRO A 104 0.88 -15.83 24.96
C PRO A 104 0.65 -14.31 24.97
N GLN A 105 1.70 -13.50 24.85
CA GLN A 105 1.58 -12.03 24.83
C GLN A 105 0.86 -11.52 23.58
N LEU A 106 1.13 -12.11 22.39
CA LEU A 106 0.43 -11.77 21.17
C LEU A 106 -1.05 -12.12 21.27
N CYS A 107 -1.39 -13.31 21.79
CA CYS A 107 -2.77 -13.75 22.00
C CYS A 107 -3.51 -12.85 22.98
N GLN A 108 -2.87 -12.47 24.09
CA GLN A 108 -3.46 -11.55 25.06
C GLN A 108 -3.84 -10.21 24.42
N LYS A 109 -2.97 -9.65 23.55
CA LYS A 109 -3.29 -8.43 22.78
C LYS A 109 -4.46 -8.64 21.83
N ALA A 110 -4.51 -9.80 21.15
CA ALA A 110 -5.59 -10.13 20.22
C ALA A 110 -6.94 -10.27 20.95
N LEU A 111 -6.96 -10.91 22.13
CA LEU A 111 -8.15 -11.06 22.97
C LEU A 111 -8.60 -9.71 23.57
N ASN A 112 -7.66 -8.81 23.86
CA ASN A 112 -7.93 -7.47 24.38
C ASN A 112 -8.34 -6.45 23.31
N GLY A 113 -8.82 -6.91 22.15
CA GLY A 113 -9.48 -6.07 21.16
C GLY A 113 -8.67 -5.75 19.91
N SER A 114 -7.41 -6.20 19.80
CA SER A 114 -6.68 -6.16 18.53
C SER A 114 -7.14 -7.28 17.62
N GLU A 115 -7.16 -7.04 16.31
CA GLU A 115 -7.55 -8.04 15.31
C GLU A 115 -6.33 -8.70 14.64
N LEU A 116 -5.20 -7.96 14.58
CA LEU A 116 -3.91 -8.43 14.09
C LEU A 116 -2.80 -7.95 15.04
N VAL A 117 -1.98 -8.87 15.54
CA VAL A 117 -0.84 -8.58 16.41
C VAL A 117 0.44 -9.03 15.74
N ILE A 118 1.43 -8.16 15.69
CA ILE A 118 2.72 -8.38 15.03
C ILE A 118 3.81 -8.46 16.11
N GLY A 119 4.63 -9.51 16.07
CA GLY A 119 5.88 -9.57 16.82
C GLY A 119 6.92 -8.68 16.13
N THR A 120 7.18 -7.47 16.68
CA THR A 120 8.10 -6.52 16.05
C THR A 120 9.55 -6.74 16.49
N ARG A 121 10.45 -6.82 15.52
CA ARG A 121 11.90 -7.06 15.72
C ARG A 121 12.69 -5.77 15.92
N LEU A 122 12.08 -4.62 15.72
CA LEU A 122 12.77 -3.30 15.73
C LEU A 122 12.75 -2.61 17.08
N SER A 123 11.83 -2.96 17.96
CA SER A 123 11.63 -2.29 19.26
C SER A 123 12.30 -3.02 20.43
N GLY A 124 12.92 -4.19 20.19
CA GLY A 124 13.62 -4.99 21.22
C GLY A 124 15.08 -4.60 21.37
N THR A 125 15.61 -4.68 22.60
CA THR A 125 16.99 -4.36 22.93
C THR A 125 17.99 -5.39 22.38
N ASP A 126 17.57 -6.62 22.08
CA ASP A 126 18.43 -7.75 21.72
C ASP A 126 18.22 -8.27 20.29
N SER A 127 17.94 -7.37 19.35
CA SER A 127 17.74 -7.78 17.96
C SER A 127 19.07 -7.93 17.22
N LYS A 128 19.41 -9.15 16.81
CA LYS A 128 20.57 -9.47 15.97
C LYS A 128 20.33 -9.29 14.48
N MET A 129 19.35 -8.46 14.12
CA MET A 129 18.99 -8.20 12.71
C MET A 129 20.12 -7.49 11.95
N PRO A 130 20.56 -7.99 10.78
CA PRO A 130 21.54 -7.32 9.93
C PRO A 130 21.10 -5.90 9.56
N LEU A 131 22.04 -4.95 9.54
CA LEU A 131 21.78 -3.52 9.30
C LEU A 131 21.02 -3.27 7.98
N THR A 132 21.37 -3.99 6.91
CA THR A 132 20.70 -3.89 5.61
C THR A 132 19.20 -4.23 5.68
N ARG A 133 18.84 -5.26 6.45
CA ARG A 133 17.44 -5.64 6.67
C ARG A 133 16.72 -4.63 7.56
N ARG A 134 17.41 -4.09 8.58
CA ARG A 134 16.87 -3.06 9.47
C ARG A 134 16.53 -1.79 8.71
N VAL A 135 17.43 -1.32 7.84
CA VAL A 135 17.19 -0.15 6.98
C VAL A 135 16.04 -0.40 5.99
N GLY A 136 16.03 -1.57 5.33
CA GLY A 136 14.94 -1.94 4.42
C GLY A 136 13.58 -2.00 5.11
N ASN A 137 13.52 -2.62 6.29
CA ASN A 137 12.27 -2.71 7.05
C ASN A 137 11.79 -1.34 7.55
N PHE A 138 12.71 -0.48 8.03
CA PHE A 138 12.39 0.90 8.39
C PHE A 138 11.82 1.69 7.21
N PHE A 139 12.40 1.53 6.01
CA PHE A 139 11.88 2.15 4.79
C PHE A 139 10.44 1.69 4.49
N PHE A 140 10.19 0.37 4.49
CA PHE A 140 8.86 -0.17 4.22
C PHE A 140 7.85 0.19 5.30
N ALA A 141 8.23 0.17 6.57
CA ALA A 141 7.37 0.58 7.68
C ALA A 141 7.01 2.07 7.60
N THR A 142 7.97 2.93 7.26
CA THR A 142 7.75 4.36 7.05
C THR A 142 6.82 4.58 5.86
N LEU A 143 7.07 3.91 4.74
CA LEU A 143 6.21 3.98 3.55
C LEU A 143 4.77 3.57 3.89
N LEU A 144 4.59 2.46 4.61
CA LEU A 144 3.28 2.00 5.03
C LEU A 144 2.58 2.99 5.98
N THR A 145 3.33 3.59 6.90
CA THR A 145 2.81 4.62 7.83
C THR A 145 2.37 5.87 7.08
N ILE A 146 3.16 6.32 6.07
CA ILE A 146 2.80 7.46 5.22
C ILE A 146 1.58 7.14 4.36
N LEU A 147 1.50 5.95 3.80
CA LEU A 147 0.42 5.53 2.90
C LEU A 147 -0.83 5.05 3.64
N GLY A 148 -0.72 4.71 4.93
CA GLY A 148 -1.80 4.22 5.79
C GLY A 148 -2.26 5.24 6.83
N ARG A 149 -3.12 4.80 7.73
CA ARG A 149 -3.63 5.60 8.87
C ARG A 149 -3.14 5.11 10.22
N GLN A 150 -2.43 3.99 10.26
CA GLN A 150 -1.90 3.36 11.46
C GLN A 150 -0.37 3.28 11.36
N LYS A 151 0.29 3.50 12.50
CA LYS A 151 1.74 3.33 12.60
C LYS A 151 2.05 1.83 12.67
N VAL A 152 2.90 1.35 11.78
CA VAL A 152 3.43 -0.02 11.77
C VAL A 152 4.94 0.09 11.78
N SER A 153 5.60 -0.55 12.74
CA SER A 153 7.06 -0.50 12.86
C SER A 153 7.76 -1.64 12.12
N ASP A 154 7.11 -2.81 12.00
CA ASP A 154 7.65 -3.98 11.32
C ASP A 154 6.63 -4.62 10.37
N SER A 155 6.58 -4.15 9.12
CA SER A 155 5.64 -4.64 8.11
C SER A 155 5.97 -6.03 7.57
N ALA A 156 7.20 -6.49 7.73
CA ALA A 156 7.72 -7.74 7.17
C ALA A 156 8.00 -8.83 8.21
N SER A 157 7.56 -8.65 9.47
CA SER A 157 7.72 -9.68 10.50
C SER A 157 7.02 -10.98 10.12
N GLY A 158 7.71 -12.09 10.28
CA GLY A 158 7.21 -13.46 10.09
C GLY A 158 6.55 -14.07 11.33
N MET A 159 6.35 -13.32 12.42
CA MET A 159 5.61 -13.78 13.60
C MET A 159 4.39 -12.91 13.86
N ARG A 160 3.22 -13.50 13.78
CA ARG A 160 1.93 -12.80 13.94
C ARG A 160 0.88 -13.68 14.59
N VAL A 161 -0.10 -13.02 15.23
CA VAL A 161 -1.37 -13.63 15.67
C VAL A 161 -2.51 -12.75 15.18
N PHE A 162 -3.55 -13.34 14.62
CA PHE A 162 -4.71 -12.61 14.16
C PHE A 162 -6.00 -13.40 14.33
N LYS A 163 -7.12 -12.68 14.38
CA LYS A 163 -8.45 -13.30 14.40
C LYS A 163 -8.78 -13.86 13.02
N ARG A 164 -9.31 -15.09 12.97
CA ARG A 164 -9.73 -15.71 11.71
C ARG A 164 -10.67 -14.82 10.88
N SER A 165 -11.53 -14.05 11.55
CA SER A 165 -12.50 -13.17 10.91
C SER A 165 -11.90 -12.09 9.99
N ILE A 166 -10.61 -11.75 10.14
CA ILE A 166 -9.98 -10.77 9.25
C ILE A 166 -9.60 -11.32 7.88
N LEU A 167 -9.58 -12.67 7.71
CA LEU A 167 -9.13 -13.28 6.46
C LEU A 167 -9.92 -12.78 5.26
N GLU A 168 -11.23 -12.72 5.34
CA GLU A 168 -12.09 -12.24 4.25
C GLU A 168 -11.77 -10.81 3.82
N ARG A 169 -11.32 -9.97 4.77
CA ARG A 169 -10.98 -8.57 4.53
C ARG A 169 -9.59 -8.39 3.93
N ILE A 170 -8.63 -9.26 4.27
CA ILE A 170 -7.25 -9.14 3.81
C ILE A 170 -6.93 -9.98 2.56
N TYR A 171 -7.79 -10.93 2.17
CA TYR A 171 -7.59 -11.71 0.95
C TYR A 171 -7.92 -10.89 -0.32
N PRO A 172 -7.36 -11.26 -1.49
CA PRO A 172 -6.39 -12.32 -1.74
C PRO A 172 -4.97 -11.95 -1.29
N LEU A 173 -4.20 -12.89 -0.75
CA LEU A 173 -2.80 -12.72 -0.38
C LEU A 173 -1.88 -13.38 -1.42
N PRO A 174 -0.66 -12.86 -1.67
CA PRO A 174 0.29 -13.43 -2.62
C PRO A 174 0.87 -14.76 -2.14
N ASP A 175 1.39 -15.55 -3.08
CA ASP A 175 2.02 -16.85 -2.79
C ASP A 175 3.48 -16.76 -2.33
N GLY A 176 4.13 -15.61 -2.55
CA GLY A 176 5.55 -15.39 -2.27
C GLY A 176 5.85 -14.80 -0.88
N LEU A 177 7.13 -14.42 -0.69
CA LEU A 177 7.63 -13.77 0.53
C LEU A 177 6.99 -12.40 0.82
N ASN A 178 6.35 -11.80 -0.18
CA ASN A 178 5.62 -10.54 -0.05
C ASN A 178 4.25 -10.67 0.64
N LEU A 179 3.87 -11.86 1.14
CA LEU A 179 2.61 -12.06 1.86
C LEU A 179 2.53 -11.13 3.09
N THR A 180 3.58 -11.08 3.93
CA THR A 180 3.55 -10.31 5.18
C THR A 180 3.46 -8.79 4.97
N PRO A 181 4.23 -8.14 4.05
CA PRO A 181 4.02 -6.72 3.75
C PRO A 181 2.66 -6.43 3.10
N VAL A 182 2.15 -7.30 2.23
CA VAL A 182 0.81 -7.12 1.64
C VAL A 182 -0.28 -7.27 2.70
N MET A 183 -0.18 -8.25 3.59
CA MET A 183 -1.09 -8.43 4.72
C MET A 183 -1.14 -7.18 5.61
N SER A 184 0.03 -6.60 5.95
CA SER A 184 0.10 -5.36 6.73
C SER A 184 -0.53 -4.18 5.98
N THR A 185 -0.25 -4.05 4.68
CA THR A 185 -0.79 -2.97 3.85
C THR A 185 -2.31 -3.03 3.79
N ARG A 186 -2.87 -4.22 3.55
CA ARG A 186 -4.32 -4.42 3.52
C ARG A 186 -4.95 -4.18 4.89
N ALA A 187 -4.36 -4.72 5.96
CA ALA A 187 -4.88 -4.52 7.31
C ALA A 187 -5.00 -3.02 7.67
N VAL A 188 -4.00 -2.21 7.28
CA VAL A 188 -4.04 -0.75 7.49
C VAL A 188 -5.17 -0.09 6.68
N HIS A 189 -5.36 -0.46 5.43
CA HIS A 189 -6.39 0.12 4.56
C HIS A 189 -7.81 -0.33 4.94
N GLU A 190 -7.96 -1.59 5.37
CA GLU A 190 -9.22 -2.16 5.88
C GLU A 190 -9.59 -1.66 7.28
N GLY A 191 -8.74 -0.84 7.91
CA GLY A 191 -8.97 -0.33 9.25
C GLY A 191 -8.95 -1.41 10.33
N ILE A 192 -8.24 -2.52 10.10
CA ILE A 192 -8.05 -3.60 11.08
C ILE A 192 -7.26 -3.06 12.26
N LYS A 193 -7.74 -3.31 13.47
CA LYS A 193 -7.07 -2.87 14.71
C LYS A 193 -5.79 -3.69 14.91
N MET A 194 -4.65 -3.03 14.70
CA MET A 194 -3.33 -3.64 14.80
C MET A 194 -2.67 -3.28 16.13
N ALA A 195 -1.89 -4.22 16.68
CA ALA A 195 -0.99 -4.00 17.79
C ALA A 195 0.37 -4.63 17.51
N GLU A 196 1.39 -4.19 18.23
CA GLU A 196 2.74 -4.73 18.14
C GLU A 196 3.22 -5.18 19.52
N VAL A 197 3.97 -6.28 19.53
CA VAL A 197 4.67 -6.81 20.71
C VAL A 197 6.15 -6.86 20.37
N PRO A 198 7.03 -6.14 21.10
CA PRO A 198 8.46 -6.24 20.90
C PRO A 198 8.93 -7.66 21.19
N ILE A 199 9.69 -8.25 20.25
CA ILE A 199 10.28 -9.57 20.40
C ILE A 199 11.78 -9.52 20.11
N PRO A 200 12.62 -10.33 20.75
CA PRO A 200 13.98 -10.55 20.32
C PRO A 200 14.00 -11.20 18.94
N TYR A 201 15.10 -11.02 18.22
CA TYR A 201 15.30 -11.64 16.92
C TYR A 201 16.67 -12.32 16.92
N ASP A 202 16.66 -13.64 16.89
CA ASP A 202 17.87 -14.46 16.95
C ASP A 202 18.51 -14.69 15.59
N GLU A 203 19.72 -15.25 15.62
CA GLU A 203 20.41 -15.65 14.40
C GLU A 203 19.70 -16.86 13.78
N ARG A 204 19.60 -16.83 12.48
CA ARG A 204 18.95 -17.86 11.69
C ARG A 204 19.78 -19.16 11.70
N VAL A 205 19.11 -20.27 11.87
CA VAL A 205 19.68 -21.60 11.60
C VAL A 205 19.62 -21.84 10.08
N GLY A 206 20.78 -21.90 9.41
CA GLY A 206 20.88 -22.14 7.97
C GLY A 206 21.03 -20.88 7.09
N ASN A 207 21.03 -21.07 5.78
CA ASN A 207 21.27 -20.01 4.81
C ASN A 207 19.99 -19.21 4.47
N SER A 208 20.12 -17.88 4.40
CA SER A 208 19.01 -17.03 3.99
C SER A 208 18.65 -17.23 2.51
N LYS A 209 17.39 -17.58 2.23
CA LYS A 209 16.83 -17.68 0.88
C LYS A 209 16.40 -16.30 0.32
N LEU A 210 16.44 -15.23 1.14
CA LEU A 210 15.99 -13.90 0.81
C LEU A 210 17.09 -13.09 0.12
N SER A 211 16.81 -12.58 -1.07
CA SER A 211 17.65 -11.63 -1.81
C SER A 211 17.21 -10.20 -1.51
N VAL A 212 18.08 -9.41 -0.87
CA VAL A 212 17.73 -8.04 -0.42
C VAL A 212 17.20 -7.17 -1.57
N VAL A 213 17.83 -7.21 -2.75
CA VAL A 213 17.44 -6.38 -3.89
C VAL A 213 16.20 -6.93 -4.57
N ARG A 214 16.21 -8.22 -4.94
CA ARG A 214 15.08 -8.85 -5.67
C ARG A 214 13.80 -8.83 -4.85
N ASP A 215 13.88 -9.28 -3.59
CA ASP A 215 12.70 -9.37 -2.74
C ASP A 215 12.27 -7.99 -2.23
N GLY A 216 13.23 -7.08 -2.02
CA GLY A 216 12.94 -5.68 -1.71
C GLY A 216 12.16 -4.97 -2.83
N THR A 217 12.53 -5.17 -4.10
CA THR A 217 11.77 -4.63 -5.24
C THR A 217 10.39 -5.25 -5.35
N LEU A 218 10.27 -6.57 -5.13
CA LEU A 218 9.00 -7.26 -5.11
C LEU A 218 8.08 -6.73 -3.99
N PHE A 219 8.63 -6.48 -2.80
CA PHE A 219 7.88 -5.93 -1.67
C PHE A 219 7.37 -4.52 -1.98
N LEU A 220 8.25 -3.65 -2.49
CA LEU A 220 7.87 -2.30 -2.89
C LEU A 220 6.76 -2.32 -3.95
N GLN A 221 6.96 -3.09 -5.01
CA GLN A 221 5.97 -3.23 -6.08
C GLN A 221 4.63 -3.71 -5.54
N SER A 222 4.64 -4.76 -4.71
CA SER A 222 3.41 -5.32 -4.14
C SER A 222 2.68 -4.32 -3.22
N MET A 223 3.42 -3.57 -2.39
CA MET A 223 2.85 -2.53 -1.54
C MET A 223 2.24 -1.39 -2.36
N VAL A 224 2.96 -0.89 -3.37
CA VAL A 224 2.47 0.18 -4.26
C VAL A 224 1.19 -0.26 -4.97
N TRP A 225 1.17 -1.45 -5.57
CA TRP A 225 -0.03 -1.98 -6.22
C TRP A 225 -1.18 -2.17 -5.24
N THR A 226 -0.90 -2.68 -4.05
CA THR A 226 -1.93 -2.82 -3.01
C THR A 226 -2.51 -1.46 -2.63
N VAL A 227 -1.67 -0.46 -2.37
CA VAL A 227 -2.16 0.90 -2.03
C VAL A 227 -2.97 1.52 -3.18
N LEU A 228 -2.56 1.30 -4.43
CA LEU A 228 -3.30 1.78 -5.61
C LEU A 228 -4.69 1.14 -5.75
N THR A 229 -4.91 -0.07 -5.21
CA THR A 229 -6.24 -0.69 -5.19
C THR A 229 -7.17 -0.14 -4.10
N TYR A 230 -6.64 0.56 -3.09
CA TYR A 230 -7.43 1.16 -2.01
C TYR A 230 -7.54 2.69 -2.09
N ASN A 231 -6.44 3.37 -2.43
CA ASN A 231 -6.39 4.83 -2.47
C ASN A 231 -5.42 5.32 -3.55
N PRO A 232 -5.78 5.19 -4.83
CA PRO A 232 -4.92 5.61 -5.93
C PRO A 232 -4.59 7.10 -5.90
N VAL A 233 -5.50 7.97 -5.46
CA VAL A 233 -5.25 9.42 -5.41
C VAL A 233 -4.13 9.79 -4.43
N ARG A 234 -3.84 8.96 -3.45
CA ARG A 234 -2.78 9.26 -2.49
C ARG A 234 -1.39 9.19 -3.14
N ILE A 235 -1.13 8.17 -3.93
CA ILE A 235 0.15 8.02 -4.64
C ILE A 235 0.19 8.96 -5.85
N LEU A 236 -0.78 8.82 -6.74
CA LEU A 236 -0.81 9.59 -7.99
C LEU A 236 -0.99 11.07 -7.72
N GLY A 237 -1.82 11.44 -6.74
CA GLY A 237 -2.02 12.82 -6.36
C GLY A 237 -0.78 13.49 -5.74
N ILE A 238 0.02 12.77 -4.93
CA ILE A 238 1.29 13.31 -4.41
C ILE A 238 2.27 13.52 -5.56
N ILE A 239 2.43 12.55 -6.46
CA ILE A 239 3.29 12.67 -7.64
C ILE A 239 2.84 13.86 -8.51
N GLY A 240 1.54 13.95 -8.77
CA GLY A 240 0.97 15.05 -9.54
C GLY A 240 1.19 16.42 -8.89
N LEU A 241 1.00 16.51 -7.56
CA LEU A 241 1.22 17.74 -6.80
C LEU A 241 2.68 18.20 -6.84
N ILE A 242 3.64 17.27 -6.75
CA ILE A 242 5.07 17.60 -6.88
C ILE A 242 5.34 18.23 -8.24
N GLY A 243 4.82 17.67 -9.34
CA GLY A 243 4.97 18.24 -10.69
C GLY A 243 4.34 19.63 -10.82
N ILE A 244 3.15 19.83 -10.26
CA ILE A 244 2.46 21.13 -10.25
C ILE A 244 3.26 22.15 -9.45
N LEU A 245 3.73 21.82 -8.25
CA LEU A 245 4.51 22.72 -7.40
C LEU A 245 5.84 23.10 -8.05
N PHE A 246 6.51 22.15 -8.70
CA PHE A 246 7.72 22.45 -9.48
C PHE A 246 7.43 23.44 -10.61
N ALA A 247 6.36 23.23 -11.39
CA ALA A 247 5.96 24.13 -12.46
C ALA A 247 5.64 25.54 -11.94
N LEU A 248 4.92 25.64 -10.82
CA LEU A 248 4.62 26.90 -10.16
C LEU A 248 5.87 27.63 -9.65
N ALA A 249 6.80 26.90 -9.04
CA ALA A 249 8.06 27.48 -8.57
C ALA A 249 8.89 28.08 -9.71
N VAL A 250 8.99 27.37 -10.84
CA VAL A 250 9.67 27.90 -12.03
C VAL A 250 8.93 29.12 -12.61
N ALA A 251 7.58 29.06 -12.70
CA ALA A 251 6.79 30.19 -13.17
C ALA A 251 6.98 31.44 -12.31
N ILE A 252 6.95 31.29 -10.98
CA ILE A 252 7.20 32.40 -10.04
C ILE A 252 8.62 32.95 -10.22
N ALA A 253 9.64 32.07 -10.32
CA ALA A 253 11.02 32.49 -10.54
C ALA A 253 11.19 33.30 -11.85
N LEU A 254 10.50 32.90 -12.93
CA LEU A 254 10.50 33.62 -14.19
C LEU A 254 9.79 34.97 -14.10
N ILE A 255 8.67 35.07 -13.39
CA ILE A 255 7.96 36.32 -13.16
C ILE A 255 8.85 37.29 -12.35
N VAL A 256 9.52 36.82 -11.31
CA VAL A 256 10.44 37.62 -10.50
C VAL A 256 11.63 38.10 -11.33
N ALA A 257 12.26 37.19 -12.11
CA ALA A 257 13.36 37.56 -13.00
C ALA A 257 12.95 38.66 -14.02
N ARG A 258 11.72 38.52 -14.56
CA ARG A 258 11.17 39.53 -15.47
C ARG A 258 10.96 40.89 -14.80
N ALA A 259 10.43 40.86 -13.55
CA ALA A 259 10.26 42.10 -12.77
C ALA A 259 11.58 42.76 -12.39
N GLN A 260 12.69 42.01 -12.28
CA GLN A 260 14.03 42.47 -12.08
C GLN A 260 14.72 42.96 -13.34
N GLY A 261 14.03 42.97 -14.51
CA GLY A 261 14.55 43.50 -15.77
C GLY A 261 15.27 42.45 -16.65
N VAL A 262 15.24 41.18 -16.30
CA VAL A 262 15.79 40.10 -17.15
C VAL A 262 14.90 39.95 -18.40
N THR A 263 15.40 40.32 -19.58
CA THR A 263 14.63 40.27 -20.84
C THR A 263 14.99 39.10 -21.73
N SER A 264 16.12 38.42 -21.47
CA SER A 264 16.56 37.24 -22.21
C SER A 264 16.89 36.10 -21.25
N LEU A 265 16.52 34.90 -21.65
CA LEU A 265 16.81 33.68 -20.89
C LEU A 265 17.98 32.95 -21.54
N GLY A 266 18.98 32.58 -20.75
CA GLY A 266 20.02 31.68 -21.20
C GLY A 266 19.49 30.25 -21.43
N PRO A 267 20.34 29.33 -21.97
CA PRO A 267 19.94 27.95 -22.28
C PRO A 267 19.27 27.21 -21.08
N TRP A 268 19.75 27.43 -19.88
CA TRP A 268 19.18 26.85 -18.66
C TRP A 268 17.77 27.38 -18.34
N GLY A 269 17.51 28.65 -18.62
CA GLY A 269 16.18 29.24 -18.44
C GLY A 269 15.16 28.68 -19.42
N VAL A 270 15.54 28.47 -20.66
CA VAL A 270 14.70 27.81 -21.69
C VAL A 270 14.41 26.35 -21.30
N SER A 271 15.45 25.62 -20.88
CA SER A 271 15.29 24.24 -20.41
C SER A 271 14.38 24.15 -19.18
N ALA A 272 14.48 25.11 -18.25
CA ALA A 272 13.61 25.15 -17.06
C ALA A 272 12.13 25.39 -17.43
N ILE A 273 11.84 26.27 -18.40
CA ILE A 273 10.46 26.47 -18.92
C ILE A 273 9.92 25.16 -19.50
N TYR A 274 10.70 24.52 -20.37
CA TYR A 274 10.28 23.25 -20.98
C TYR A 274 10.00 22.18 -19.92
N ALA A 275 10.92 21.99 -18.97
CA ALA A 275 10.75 21.06 -17.86
C ALA A 275 9.52 21.38 -17.00
N ALA A 276 9.29 22.66 -16.71
CA ALA A 276 8.14 23.11 -15.92
C ALA A 276 6.82 22.86 -16.65
N MET A 277 6.76 23.09 -17.97
CA MET A 277 5.58 22.79 -18.77
C MET A 277 5.25 21.30 -18.77
N VAL A 278 6.25 20.46 -19.05
CA VAL A 278 6.08 19.01 -19.05
C VAL A 278 5.65 18.54 -17.64
N ALA A 279 6.31 18.99 -16.59
CA ALA A 279 5.99 18.63 -15.22
C ALA A 279 4.60 19.12 -14.79
N GLY A 280 4.20 20.33 -15.20
CA GLY A 280 2.88 20.90 -14.89
C GLY A 280 1.74 20.13 -15.56
N ILE A 281 1.82 19.91 -16.86
CA ILE A 281 0.81 19.17 -17.63
C ILE A 281 0.72 17.73 -17.12
N THR A 282 1.87 17.05 -16.99
CA THR A 282 1.93 15.67 -16.49
C THR A 282 1.43 15.60 -15.04
N GLY A 283 1.80 16.58 -14.21
CA GLY A 283 1.37 16.66 -12.81
C GLY A 283 -0.15 16.75 -12.68
N ILE A 284 -0.79 17.63 -13.45
CA ILE A 284 -2.25 17.76 -13.47
C ILE A 284 -2.90 16.46 -13.98
N SER A 285 -2.34 15.85 -15.03
CA SER A 285 -2.85 14.59 -15.59
C SER A 285 -2.83 13.47 -14.56
N VAL A 286 -1.68 13.29 -13.89
CA VAL A 286 -1.50 12.22 -12.91
C VAL A 286 -2.37 12.46 -11.66
N PHE A 287 -2.52 13.72 -11.23
CA PHE A 287 -3.43 14.07 -10.15
C PHE A 287 -4.90 13.74 -10.49
N ALA A 288 -5.36 14.17 -11.66
CA ALA A 288 -6.71 13.92 -12.11
C ALA A 288 -6.98 12.42 -12.35
N LEU A 289 -6.00 11.69 -12.88
CA LEU A 289 -6.06 10.23 -13.01
C LEU A 289 -6.23 9.55 -11.64
N GLY A 290 -5.48 9.99 -10.63
CA GLY A 290 -5.62 9.49 -9.26
C GLY A 290 -7.01 9.72 -8.69
N SER A 291 -7.60 10.90 -8.92
CA SER A 291 -8.97 11.22 -8.51
C SER A 291 -9.98 10.32 -9.22
N THR A 292 -9.82 10.12 -10.53
CA THR A 292 -10.69 9.25 -11.33
C THR A 292 -10.65 7.79 -10.83
N PHE A 293 -9.48 7.28 -10.51
CA PHE A 293 -9.35 5.94 -9.96
C PHE A 293 -10.01 5.78 -8.59
N ASN A 294 -10.09 6.83 -7.78
CA ASN A 294 -10.84 6.77 -6.52
C ASN A 294 -12.34 6.49 -6.75
N TYR A 295 -12.93 7.08 -7.80
CA TYR A 295 -14.31 6.77 -8.16
C TYR A 295 -14.47 5.33 -8.66
N LEU A 296 -13.52 4.83 -9.44
CA LEU A 296 -13.51 3.42 -9.86
C LEU A 296 -13.41 2.48 -8.67
N VAL A 297 -12.50 2.73 -7.72
CA VAL A 297 -12.37 1.94 -6.49
C VAL A 297 -13.69 1.95 -5.70
N SER A 298 -14.31 3.11 -5.53
CA SER A 298 -15.64 3.23 -4.88
C SER A 298 -16.71 2.39 -5.59
N LEU A 299 -16.73 2.40 -6.92
CA LEU A 299 -17.68 1.62 -7.71
C LEU A 299 -17.49 0.11 -7.49
N PHE A 300 -16.25 -0.39 -7.50
CA PHE A 300 -15.94 -1.81 -7.32
C PHE A 300 -16.21 -2.31 -5.90
N TYR A 301 -15.85 -1.53 -4.89
CA TYR A 301 -16.08 -1.90 -3.48
C TYR A 301 -17.50 -1.58 -3.01
N LYS A 302 -18.33 -0.92 -3.83
CA LYS A 302 -19.68 -0.46 -3.46
C LYS A 302 -19.73 0.37 -2.19
N GLU A 303 -18.67 1.11 -1.92
CA GLU A 303 -18.52 1.97 -0.76
C GLU A 303 -18.38 3.43 -1.19
N PRO A 304 -18.92 4.41 -0.43
CA PRO A 304 -18.73 5.82 -0.73
C PRO A 304 -17.24 6.20 -0.68
N ILE A 305 -16.84 7.16 -1.53
CA ILE A 305 -15.46 7.65 -1.60
C ILE A 305 -15.08 8.23 -0.24
N ARG A 306 -14.30 7.48 0.55
CA ARG A 306 -13.95 7.88 1.92
C ARG A 306 -12.55 8.49 2.04
N GLN A 307 -11.72 8.40 1.01
CA GLN A 307 -10.30 8.70 1.09
C GLN A 307 -9.92 9.76 0.06
N GLY A 308 -9.50 10.92 0.56
CA GLY A 308 -8.84 11.95 -0.24
C GLY A 308 -7.31 11.82 -0.20
N LEU A 309 -6.60 12.75 -0.83
CA LEU A 309 -5.14 12.81 -0.88
C LEU A 309 -4.49 12.68 0.51
N PHE A 310 -5.07 13.32 1.53
CA PHE A 310 -4.60 13.30 2.92
C PHE A 310 -5.48 12.44 3.83
N GLY A 311 -6.20 11.47 3.28
CA GLY A 311 -7.07 10.55 4.03
C GLY A 311 -8.44 11.12 4.41
N LYS A 312 -8.68 12.43 4.24
CA LYS A 312 -10.00 13.09 4.36
C LYS A 312 -10.12 14.11 3.25
N PRO A 313 -11.31 14.35 2.67
CA PRO A 313 -11.51 15.44 1.73
C PRO A 313 -11.25 16.78 2.46
N ILE A 314 -10.43 17.65 1.84
CA ILE A 314 -10.11 18.98 2.38
C ILE A 314 -11.19 20.00 2.00
N PHE A 315 -11.79 19.80 0.83
CA PHE A 315 -12.83 20.69 0.28
C PHE A 315 -14.19 20.00 0.35
N ASN A 316 -15.24 20.80 0.59
CA ASN A 316 -16.63 20.36 0.53
C ASN A 316 -17.43 21.36 -0.31
N PRO A 317 -17.87 21.06 -1.55
CA PRO A 317 -17.62 19.81 -2.27
C PRO A 317 -16.15 19.60 -2.65
N SER A 318 -15.77 18.38 -3.02
CA SER A 318 -14.42 17.99 -3.38
C SER A 318 -13.91 18.75 -4.62
N LEU A 319 -12.59 18.93 -4.73
CA LEU A 319 -11.95 19.77 -5.76
C LEU A 319 -12.30 19.36 -7.20
N ASP A 320 -12.54 18.08 -7.44
CA ASP A 320 -12.94 17.51 -8.73
C ASP A 320 -14.29 18.07 -9.25
N HIS A 321 -15.18 18.53 -8.37
CA HIS A 321 -16.40 19.22 -8.76
C HIS A 321 -16.14 20.50 -9.55
N TYR A 322 -15.03 21.17 -9.25
CA TYR A 322 -14.65 22.42 -9.88
C TYR A 322 -13.81 22.25 -11.15
N PHE A 323 -13.33 21.04 -11.46
CA PHE A 323 -12.45 20.80 -12.62
C PHE A 323 -13.07 21.25 -13.95
N GLY A 324 -14.38 21.09 -14.13
CA GLY A 324 -15.07 21.58 -15.33
C GLY A 324 -14.97 23.09 -15.49
N TRP A 325 -15.25 23.85 -14.43
CA TRP A 325 -15.18 25.31 -14.44
C TRP A 325 -13.75 25.84 -14.52
N ILE A 326 -12.83 25.24 -13.79
CA ILE A 326 -11.41 25.59 -13.86
C ILE A 326 -10.87 25.29 -15.26
N GLY A 327 -11.24 24.15 -15.84
CA GLY A 327 -10.87 23.76 -17.19
C GLY A 327 -11.40 24.72 -18.25
N LEU A 328 -12.69 25.10 -18.16
CA LEU A 328 -13.29 26.07 -19.07
C LEU A 328 -12.58 27.44 -18.97
N GLY A 329 -12.32 27.91 -17.76
CA GLY A 329 -11.60 29.16 -17.53
C GLY A 329 -10.18 29.14 -18.12
N ALA A 330 -9.49 28.01 -17.97
CA ALA A 330 -8.15 27.82 -18.56
C ALA A 330 -8.19 27.84 -20.10
N VAL A 331 -9.16 27.14 -20.72
CA VAL A 331 -9.33 27.19 -22.21
C VAL A 331 -9.59 28.60 -22.68
N VAL A 332 -10.51 29.32 -22.04
CA VAL A 332 -10.82 30.72 -22.41
C VAL A 332 -9.59 31.62 -22.25
N ALA A 333 -8.88 31.51 -21.13
CA ALA A 333 -7.65 32.28 -20.91
C ALA A 333 -6.57 31.95 -21.94
N GLY A 334 -6.42 30.68 -22.29
CA GLY A 334 -5.50 30.23 -23.33
C GLY A 334 -5.86 30.80 -24.72
N LEU A 335 -7.13 30.72 -25.09
CA LEU A 335 -7.62 31.27 -26.39
C LEU A 335 -7.42 32.79 -26.45
N LEU A 336 -7.71 33.51 -25.39
CA LEU A 336 -7.49 34.97 -25.31
C LEU A 336 -6.00 35.30 -25.44
N LEU A 337 -5.13 34.63 -24.69
CA LEU A 337 -3.69 34.85 -24.73
C LEU A 337 -3.12 34.51 -26.11
N GLY A 338 -3.53 33.42 -26.72
CA GLY A 338 -3.12 33.01 -28.06
C GLY A 338 -3.62 33.96 -29.13
N GLY A 339 -4.89 34.36 -29.05
CA GLY A 339 -5.49 35.29 -29.99
C GLY A 339 -4.80 36.67 -29.97
N VAL A 340 -4.63 37.24 -28.76
CA VAL A 340 -3.89 38.52 -28.61
C VAL A 340 -2.45 38.38 -29.13
N SER A 341 -1.74 37.30 -28.81
CA SER A 341 -0.38 37.08 -29.26
C SER A 341 -0.30 36.95 -30.78
N THR A 342 -1.26 36.31 -31.42
CA THR A 342 -1.34 36.19 -32.90
C THR A 342 -1.58 37.54 -33.55
N VAL A 343 -2.53 38.34 -33.04
CA VAL A 343 -2.82 39.69 -33.52
C VAL A 343 -1.58 40.60 -33.43
N LEU A 344 -0.86 40.56 -32.29
CA LEU A 344 0.39 41.29 -32.11
C LEU A 344 1.48 40.85 -33.10
N GLY A 345 1.57 39.54 -33.38
CA GLY A 345 2.51 39.01 -34.37
C GLY A 345 2.22 39.52 -35.78
N VAL A 346 0.95 39.53 -36.20
CA VAL A 346 0.49 40.07 -37.49
C VAL A 346 0.73 41.61 -37.54
N SER A 347 0.66 42.30 -36.41
CA SER A 347 0.90 43.73 -36.28
C SER A 347 2.39 44.11 -36.27
N GLY A 348 3.31 43.15 -36.51
CA GLY A 348 4.74 43.41 -36.65
C GLY A 348 5.59 43.27 -35.37
N TRP A 349 5.04 42.68 -34.31
CA TRP A 349 5.84 42.35 -33.14
C TRP A 349 6.83 41.21 -33.41
N GLU A 350 8.01 41.29 -32.84
CA GLU A 350 9.05 40.24 -32.98
C GLU A 350 8.57 38.89 -32.44
N ILE A 351 8.64 37.86 -33.28
CA ILE A 351 8.30 36.46 -32.90
C ILE A 351 9.08 36.02 -31.66
N ALA A 352 10.34 36.45 -31.51
CA ALA A 352 11.17 36.18 -30.37
C ALA A 352 10.55 36.64 -29.01
N ARG A 353 9.60 37.58 -29.02
CA ARG A 353 8.88 38.03 -27.82
C ARG A 353 7.56 37.32 -27.61
N LEU A 354 6.98 36.74 -28.65
CA LEU A 354 5.62 36.17 -28.65
C LEU A 354 5.60 34.68 -28.37
N TRP A 355 6.71 33.95 -28.67
CA TRP A 355 6.74 32.49 -28.56
C TRP A 355 6.38 31.99 -27.15
N LEU A 356 6.81 32.69 -26.09
CA LEU A 356 6.51 32.33 -24.70
C LEU A 356 5.01 32.43 -24.37
N TYR A 357 4.36 33.48 -24.92
CA TYR A 357 2.90 33.68 -24.73
C TYR A 357 2.11 32.66 -25.52
N LEU A 358 2.52 32.30 -26.72
CA LEU A 358 1.90 31.24 -27.53
C LEU A 358 2.07 29.88 -26.89
N LEU A 359 3.23 29.60 -26.32
CA LEU A 359 3.49 28.37 -25.57
C LEU A 359 2.64 28.29 -24.30
N GLY A 360 2.55 29.39 -23.55
CA GLY A 360 1.66 29.50 -22.40
C GLY A 360 0.17 29.34 -22.76
N SER A 361 -0.25 29.92 -23.88
CA SER A 361 -1.58 29.72 -24.45
C SER A 361 -1.87 28.26 -24.72
N ALA A 362 -0.97 27.57 -25.42
CA ALA A 362 -1.12 26.14 -25.70
C ALA A 362 -1.18 25.31 -24.41
N MET A 363 -0.37 25.64 -23.42
CA MET A 363 -0.40 24.98 -22.11
C MET A 363 -1.75 25.16 -21.42
N PHE A 364 -2.30 26.38 -21.37
CA PHE A 364 -3.60 26.66 -20.77
C PHE A 364 -4.73 25.91 -21.48
N ILE A 365 -4.71 25.85 -22.81
CA ILE A 365 -5.71 25.13 -23.60
C ILE A 365 -5.62 23.63 -23.31
N LEU A 366 -4.42 23.04 -23.34
CA LEU A 366 -4.22 21.61 -23.10
C LEU A 366 -4.66 21.21 -21.70
N VAL A 367 -4.24 21.96 -20.68
CA VAL A 367 -4.63 21.74 -19.29
C VAL A 367 -6.13 21.88 -19.13
N GLY A 368 -6.72 22.92 -19.72
CA GLY A 368 -8.14 23.18 -19.64
C GLY A 368 -8.98 22.07 -20.26
N VAL A 369 -8.65 21.64 -21.47
CA VAL A 369 -9.31 20.51 -22.15
C VAL A 369 -9.20 19.23 -21.31
N GLN A 370 -8.02 18.97 -20.77
CA GLN A 370 -7.76 17.81 -19.97
C GLN A 370 -8.59 17.79 -18.67
N LEU A 371 -8.68 18.92 -17.97
CA LEU A 371 -9.52 19.05 -16.77
C LEU A 371 -11.02 18.84 -17.11
N ILE A 372 -11.50 19.34 -18.25
CA ILE A 372 -12.88 19.10 -18.70
C ILE A 372 -13.12 17.61 -18.96
N ILE A 373 -12.18 16.93 -19.66
CA ILE A 373 -12.31 15.50 -19.94
C ILE A 373 -12.38 14.71 -18.63
N TYR A 374 -11.48 14.97 -17.67
CA TYR A 374 -11.52 14.29 -16.39
C TYR A 374 -12.77 14.62 -15.58
N TRP A 375 -13.26 15.86 -15.62
CA TRP A 375 -14.49 16.24 -14.96
C TRP A 375 -15.69 15.45 -15.51
N ILE A 376 -15.83 15.35 -16.84
CA ILE A 376 -16.90 14.56 -17.47
C ILE A 376 -16.77 13.09 -17.02
N LEU A 377 -15.57 12.53 -17.09
CA LEU A 377 -15.33 11.13 -16.71
C LEU A 377 -15.72 10.87 -15.25
N MET A 378 -15.31 11.76 -14.33
CA MET A 378 -15.65 11.61 -12.90
C MET A 378 -17.15 11.76 -12.65
N ARG A 379 -17.86 12.68 -13.34
CA ARG A 379 -19.33 12.81 -13.22
C ARG A 379 -20.05 11.54 -13.67
N VAL A 380 -19.63 10.96 -14.80
CA VAL A 380 -20.18 9.70 -15.28
C VAL A 380 -19.94 8.56 -14.29
N LEU A 381 -18.72 8.45 -13.74
CA LEU A 381 -18.39 7.43 -12.77
C LEU A 381 -19.13 7.61 -11.43
N GLU A 382 -19.32 8.86 -10.99
CA GLU A 382 -20.09 9.16 -9.78
C GLU A 382 -21.55 8.74 -9.96
N GLU A 383 -22.18 9.09 -11.07
CA GLU A 383 -23.54 8.68 -11.40
C GLU A 383 -23.67 7.16 -11.42
N LEU A 384 -22.73 6.46 -12.07
CA LEU A 384 -22.72 5.00 -12.10
C LEU A 384 -22.54 4.38 -10.71
N SER A 385 -21.70 4.97 -9.84
CA SER A 385 -21.47 4.46 -8.49
C SER A 385 -22.69 4.61 -7.59
N GLN A 386 -23.46 5.69 -7.75
CA GLN A 386 -24.63 5.99 -6.93
C GLN A 386 -25.92 5.38 -7.46
N ARG A 387 -25.95 4.98 -8.73
CA ARG A 387 -27.15 4.48 -9.39
C ARG A 387 -27.82 3.32 -8.65
N GLY A 388 -27.05 2.37 -8.15
CA GLY A 388 -27.59 1.22 -7.42
C GLY A 388 -28.25 1.62 -6.09
N GLU A 389 -27.69 2.58 -5.39
CA GLU A 389 -28.20 3.09 -4.12
C GLU A 389 -29.45 3.96 -4.34
N MET A 390 -29.44 4.84 -5.34
CA MET A 390 -30.58 5.65 -5.75
C MET A 390 -31.78 4.77 -6.18
N THR A 391 -31.52 3.76 -7.03
CA THR A 391 -32.57 2.82 -7.47
C THR A 391 -33.21 2.10 -6.28
N ARG A 392 -32.42 1.64 -5.31
CA ARG A 392 -32.96 1.00 -4.10
C ARG A 392 -33.80 1.97 -3.27
N LYS A 393 -33.32 3.20 -3.11
CA LYS A 393 -34.02 4.25 -2.37
C LYS A 393 -35.38 4.58 -3.04
N ASP A 394 -35.39 4.72 -4.36
CA ASP A 394 -36.61 5.02 -5.13
C ASP A 394 -37.61 3.83 -5.11
N MET A 395 -37.10 2.60 -5.04
CA MET A 395 -37.91 1.39 -4.92
C MET A 395 -38.32 1.06 -3.46
N GLY A 396 -37.92 1.86 -2.48
CA GLY A 396 -38.21 1.60 -1.04
C GLY A 396 -37.57 0.36 -0.47
N LEU A 397 -36.48 -0.14 -1.08
CA LEU A 397 -35.77 -1.33 -0.63
C LEU A 397 -34.76 -0.95 0.47
N PRO A 398 -34.54 -1.84 1.46
CA PRO A 398 -33.57 -1.58 2.53
C PRO A 398 -32.16 -1.40 1.98
N ALA A 399 -31.35 -0.55 2.64
CA ALA A 399 -29.95 -0.38 2.31
C ALA A 399 -29.25 -1.75 2.32
N GLY A 400 -28.52 -2.06 1.26
CA GLY A 400 -27.84 -3.35 1.13
C GLY A 400 -26.72 -3.49 2.16
N SER A 401 -26.68 -4.64 2.80
CA SER A 401 -25.59 -5.12 3.65
C SER A 401 -24.33 -5.39 2.83
#